data_71f7474dea5454eeb0e1854a248d4479
#
_entry.id   71f7474dea5454eeb0e1854a248d4479
#
_cell.length_a   1.000
_cell.length_b   1.000
_cell.length_c   1.000
_cell.angle_alpha   90.00
_cell.angle_beta   90.00
_cell.angle_gamma   90.00
#
_symmetry.space_group_name_H-M   'P 1'
#
loop_
_entity.id
_entity.type
_entity.pdbx_description
1 polymer ?
#
loop_
_entity_poly.entity_id
_entity_poly.type
_entity_poly.pdbx_seq_one_letter_code
_entity_poly.pdbx_strand_id
1 'polypeptide(L)'
;MSRMIFIYTGKLADDPRAGSAVRPVRMLEAFKGIGYEVVEVSGHSGDRKREYRRLRSAIRNGTSFEFCYLETTTMPMALGDPGHLPARPFLDIRFLEFLKENGIPVFPYYRDARWAEPTYGKRLGFLRRVAALWFYRFEFGRLCRCARTLYLPSSGLKKYLPSLDFPAEVLPPGCIPDPLPSPPLDGVLRILYVGGVSGPVYDLGELLEVVRGDGDLKLVVVCRKEESAKLRGLCAGIPNVRIINKTAGEVAEEYAGAHIASVFLAPTEYFSIAMPVKLFEAVGYGVPLLARSGTAAGEFVEREGLGWVADGPAQALEFLRRLRERPAELEAARLRVREASARHSWTERARQVARAANPGRAGSIGSRSSKIGSGKE
;
A
#
# COMPACT_ATOMS: atom_id res chain seq x y z
N MET A 1 14.19 15.66 -20.88
CA MET A 1 13.51 14.71 -19.96
C MET A 1 13.58 15.31 -18.57
N SER A 2 12.46 15.38 -17.82
CA SER A 2 12.48 15.94 -16.46
C SER A 2 13.13 14.95 -15.50
N ARG A 3 13.97 15.45 -14.61
CA ARG A 3 14.68 14.65 -13.62
C ARG A 3 14.02 14.75 -12.26
N MET A 4 13.99 13.63 -11.52
CA MET A 4 13.58 13.61 -10.13
C MET A 4 14.49 12.74 -9.27
N ILE A 5 14.46 12.96 -7.97
CA ILE A 5 15.17 12.13 -7.00
C ILE A 5 14.13 11.22 -6.32
N PHE A 6 14.39 9.90 -6.33
CA PHE A 6 13.61 8.92 -5.59
C PHE A 6 14.44 8.39 -4.43
N ILE A 7 13.99 8.58 -3.20
CA ILE A 7 14.67 8.08 -2.01
C ILE A 7 13.84 6.98 -1.36
N TYR A 8 14.45 5.84 -1.11
CA TYR A 8 13.92 4.81 -0.23
C TYR A 8 14.91 4.49 0.88
N THR A 9 14.50 4.63 2.14
CA THR A 9 15.40 4.49 3.29
C THR A 9 15.66 3.03 3.70
N GLY A 10 15.24 2.09 2.88
CA GLY A 10 15.53 0.66 2.94
C GLY A 10 16.21 0.16 1.67
N LYS A 11 16.46 -1.12 1.59
CA LYS A 11 16.92 -1.80 0.37
C LYS A 11 15.73 -2.15 -0.50
N LEU A 12 15.73 -1.73 -1.76
CA LEU A 12 14.73 -2.19 -2.74
C LEU A 12 14.92 -3.70 -2.98
N ALA A 13 13.81 -4.41 -3.04
CA ALA A 13 13.81 -5.84 -3.28
C ALA A 13 13.67 -6.12 -4.78
N ASP A 14 14.45 -7.07 -5.29
CA ASP A 14 14.35 -7.51 -6.68
C ASP A 14 13.04 -8.27 -6.94
N ASP A 15 12.58 -9.07 -5.95
CA ASP A 15 11.29 -9.76 -5.95
C ASP A 15 10.50 -9.41 -4.67
N PRO A 16 9.71 -8.33 -4.68
CA PRO A 16 9.01 -7.89 -3.48
C PRO A 16 7.79 -8.76 -3.18
N ARG A 17 7.85 -9.53 -2.09
CA ARG A 17 6.77 -10.45 -1.66
C ARG A 17 5.86 -9.87 -0.57
N ALA A 18 6.31 -8.88 0.17
CA ALA A 18 5.54 -8.21 1.22
C ALA A 18 5.03 -6.86 0.74
N GLY A 19 3.81 -6.47 1.13
CA GLY A 19 3.23 -5.18 0.73
C GLY A 19 4.11 -3.97 1.05
N SER A 20 4.90 -4.06 2.13
CA SER A 20 5.88 -3.03 2.50
C SER A 20 7.06 -2.92 1.53
N ALA A 21 7.41 -3.98 0.83
CA ALA A 21 8.47 -4.00 -0.19
C ALA A 21 7.92 -3.70 -1.60
N VAL A 22 6.65 -4.03 -1.87
CA VAL A 22 6.00 -3.82 -3.17
C VAL A 22 5.88 -2.33 -3.50
N ARG A 23 5.38 -1.51 -2.56
CA ARG A 23 5.08 -0.11 -2.82
C ARG A 23 6.28 0.70 -3.33
N PRO A 24 7.46 0.72 -2.69
CA PRO A 24 8.57 1.54 -3.17
C PRO A 24 9.04 1.13 -4.57
N VAL A 25 9.04 -0.16 -4.90
CA VAL A 25 9.39 -0.66 -6.24
C VAL A 25 8.37 -0.16 -7.27
N ARG A 26 7.08 -0.33 -7.00
CA ARG A 26 6.01 0.09 -7.91
C ARG A 26 5.93 1.60 -8.11
N MET A 27 6.19 2.38 -7.07
CA MET A 27 6.26 3.85 -7.21
C MET A 27 7.46 4.28 -8.05
N LEU A 28 8.63 3.65 -7.86
CA LEU A 28 9.81 3.90 -8.69
C LEU A 28 9.53 3.59 -10.17
N GLU A 29 8.96 2.42 -10.46
CA GLU A 29 8.54 2.02 -11.80
C GLU A 29 7.52 3.01 -12.41
N ALA A 30 6.54 3.43 -11.61
CA ALA A 30 5.52 4.36 -12.04
C ALA A 30 6.07 5.75 -12.41
N PHE A 31 7.02 6.28 -11.64
CA PHE A 31 7.69 7.54 -11.99
C PHE A 31 8.49 7.40 -13.29
N LYS A 32 9.22 6.31 -13.49
CA LYS A 32 9.88 6.01 -14.77
C LYS A 32 8.86 5.90 -15.92
N GLY A 33 7.75 5.20 -15.68
CA GLY A 33 6.68 4.98 -16.65
C GLY A 33 5.96 6.26 -17.10
N ILE A 34 5.88 7.30 -16.27
CA ILE A 34 5.32 8.60 -16.65
C ILE A 34 6.37 9.56 -17.26
N GLY A 35 7.59 9.07 -17.53
CA GLY A 35 8.60 9.76 -18.31
C GLY A 35 9.64 10.57 -17.53
N TYR A 36 9.80 10.32 -16.22
CA TYR A 36 10.90 10.92 -15.46
C TYR A 36 12.19 10.13 -15.62
N GLU A 37 13.31 10.87 -15.75
CA GLU A 37 14.65 10.33 -15.46
C GLU A 37 14.81 10.31 -13.93
N VAL A 38 14.76 9.11 -13.36
CA VAL A 38 14.73 8.93 -11.90
C VAL A 38 16.14 8.61 -11.39
N VAL A 39 16.68 9.49 -10.54
CA VAL A 39 17.89 9.19 -9.76
C VAL A 39 17.48 8.51 -8.47
N GLU A 40 17.78 7.22 -8.41
CA GLU A 40 17.45 6.37 -7.26
C GLU A 40 18.51 6.47 -6.17
N VAL A 41 18.04 6.62 -4.93
CA VAL A 41 18.85 6.52 -3.71
C VAL A 41 18.18 5.52 -2.78
N SER A 42 18.81 4.37 -2.58
CA SER A 42 18.27 3.31 -1.71
C SER A 42 19.40 2.61 -0.93
N GLY A 43 19.05 1.68 -0.04
CA GLY A 43 20.01 0.89 0.72
C GLY A 43 20.31 1.41 2.13
N HIS A 44 21.39 0.91 2.72
CA HIS A 44 21.83 1.31 4.04
C HIS A 44 22.40 2.74 4.07
N SER A 45 22.55 3.33 5.26
CA SER A 45 23.01 4.71 5.42
C SER A 45 24.37 4.98 4.75
N GLY A 46 25.24 3.96 4.64
CA GLY A 46 26.52 4.05 3.94
C GLY A 46 26.35 4.27 2.43
N ASP A 47 25.42 3.54 1.81
CA ASP A 47 25.10 3.64 0.37
C ASP A 47 24.44 5.00 0.09
N ARG A 48 23.43 5.37 0.88
CA ARG A 48 22.76 6.65 0.76
C ARG A 48 23.73 7.83 0.93
N LYS A 49 24.69 7.74 1.87
CA LYS A 49 25.72 8.78 2.05
C LYS A 49 26.54 9.00 0.78
N ARG A 50 26.90 7.93 0.06
CA ARG A 50 27.67 8.01 -1.18
C ARG A 50 26.86 8.72 -2.27
N GLU A 51 25.61 8.35 -2.44
CA GLU A 51 24.72 8.95 -3.44
C GLU A 51 24.36 10.40 -3.09
N TYR A 52 24.13 10.72 -1.82
CA TYR A 52 23.91 12.12 -1.38
C TYR A 52 25.09 13.03 -1.65
N ARG A 53 26.33 12.52 -1.56
CA ARG A 53 27.52 13.31 -1.92
C ARG A 53 27.55 13.61 -3.42
N ARG A 54 27.25 12.61 -4.26
CA ARG A 54 27.15 12.78 -5.72
C ARG A 54 26.08 13.78 -6.10
N LEU A 55 24.89 13.65 -5.53
CA LEU A 55 23.76 14.54 -5.78
C LEU A 55 24.07 15.98 -5.34
N ARG A 56 24.66 16.16 -4.15
CA ARG A 56 25.08 17.50 -3.69
C ARG A 56 26.07 18.17 -4.67
N SER A 57 27.03 17.41 -5.17
CA SER A 57 27.98 17.93 -6.17
C SER A 57 27.26 18.26 -7.48
N ALA A 58 26.41 17.39 -7.98
CA ALA A 58 25.65 17.62 -9.22
C ALA A 58 24.75 18.86 -9.14
N ILE A 59 24.01 19.01 -8.02
CA ILE A 59 23.12 20.17 -7.79
C ILE A 59 23.93 21.47 -7.71
N ARG A 60 25.05 21.50 -7.00
CA ARG A 60 25.94 22.66 -6.91
C ARG A 60 26.55 23.04 -8.27
N ASN A 61 26.74 22.04 -9.14
CA ASN A 61 27.23 22.24 -10.51
C ASN A 61 26.10 22.53 -11.52
N GLY A 62 24.90 22.88 -11.05
CA GLY A 62 23.80 23.33 -11.90
C GLY A 62 22.87 22.23 -12.42
N THR A 63 23.03 20.97 -12.00
CA THR A 63 22.05 19.93 -12.35
C THR A 63 20.73 20.22 -11.65
N SER A 64 19.64 20.37 -12.43
CA SER A 64 18.31 20.63 -11.90
C SER A 64 17.50 19.33 -11.71
N PHE A 65 16.72 19.30 -10.63
CA PHE A 65 15.73 18.27 -10.34
C PHE A 65 14.38 18.93 -10.09
N GLU A 66 13.33 18.35 -10.64
CA GLU A 66 11.98 18.91 -10.53
C GLU A 66 11.42 18.74 -9.11
N PHE A 67 11.67 17.60 -8.51
CA PHE A 67 11.30 17.29 -7.11
C PHE A 67 12.05 16.07 -6.56
N CYS A 68 11.90 15.85 -5.25
CA CYS A 68 12.32 14.65 -4.55
C CYS A 68 11.09 13.95 -3.97
N TYR A 69 10.93 12.66 -4.25
CA TYR A 69 9.96 11.80 -3.58
C TYR A 69 10.68 10.85 -2.61
N LEU A 70 10.22 10.79 -1.37
CA LEU A 70 10.79 9.96 -0.32
C LEU A 70 9.79 8.92 0.17
N GLU A 71 10.13 7.64 0.08
CA GLU A 71 9.42 6.54 0.76
C GLU A 71 10.09 6.22 2.09
N THR A 72 9.40 6.42 3.21
CA THR A 72 9.90 6.00 4.52
C THR A 72 9.65 4.52 4.76
N THR A 73 10.45 3.90 5.62
CA THR A 73 10.16 2.58 6.20
C THR A 73 9.30 2.72 7.45
N THR A 74 8.98 1.60 8.12
CA THR A 74 8.30 1.61 9.42
C THR A 74 9.22 2.01 10.57
N MET A 75 10.55 1.99 10.33
CA MET A 75 11.58 2.42 11.28
C MET A 75 12.04 3.84 10.94
N PRO A 76 12.50 4.63 11.93
CA PRO A 76 13.20 5.88 11.64
C PRO A 76 14.37 5.65 10.68
N MET A 77 14.61 6.60 9.77
CA MET A 77 15.73 6.54 8.82
C MET A 77 17.09 6.37 9.51
N ALA A 78 17.23 6.96 10.70
CA ALA A 78 18.40 6.83 11.56
C ALA A 78 18.64 5.39 12.05
N LEU A 79 17.60 4.60 12.21
CA LEU A 79 17.61 3.23 12.77
C LEU A 79 17.44 2.15 11.71
N GLY A 80 17.49 2.50 10.42
CA GLY A 80 17.27 1.58 9.30
C GLY A 80 18.45 0.67 8.97
N ASP A 81 19.63 0.89 9.58
CA ASP A 81 20.80 0.05 9.37
C ASP A 81 20.71 -1.27 10.18
N PRO A 82 21.46 -2.33 9.79
CA PRO A 82 21.51 -3.56 10.55
C PRO A 82 21.88 -3.31 12.03
N GLY A 83 21.19 -4.01 12.93
CA GLY A 83 21.35 -3.83 14.38
C GLY A 83 20.63 -2.61 14.95
N HIS A 84 19.96 -1.80 14.12
CA HIS A 84 19.19 -0.62 14.53
C HIS A 84 19.99 0.41 15.34
N LEU A 85 21.31 0.51 15.05
CA LEU A 85 22.18 1.52 15.66
C LEU A 85 22.21 2.76 14.78
N PRO A 86 22.10 3.98 15.38
CA PRO A 86 22.08 5.23 14.62
C PRO A 86 23.49 5.65 14.18
N ALA A 87 24.10 4.89 13.26
CA ALA A 87 25.44 5.17 12.75
C ALA A 87 25.56 6.55 12.08
N ARG A 88 24.48 7.04 11.48
CA ARG A 88 24.41 8.35 10.79
C ARG A 88 23.05 9.01 11.02
N PRO A 89 22.75 9.45 12.25
CA PRO A 89 21.38 9.80 12.68
C PRO A 89 20.76 10.99 11.93
N PHE A 90 21.57 11.88 11.37
CA PHE A 90 21.09 13.10 10.71
C PHE A 90 21.34 13.11 9.20
N LEU A 91 21.80 11.99 8.64
CA LEU A 91 22.23 11.91 7.24
C LEU A 91 21.11 12.32 6.27
N ASP A 92 19.97 11.67 6.40
CA ASP A 92 18.84 11.83 5.49
C ASP A 92 18.21 13.23 5.68
N ILE A 93 17.97 13.63 6.90
CA ILE A 93 17.39 14.95 7.22
C ILE A 93 18.25 16.09 6.66
N ARG A 94 19.57 16.05 6.88
CA ARG A 94 20.49 17.07 6.34
C ARG A 94 20.51 17.10 4.80
N PHE A 95 20.20 15.97 4.17
CA PHE A 95 20.08 15.95 2.72
C PHE A 95 18.75 16.56 2.26
N LEU A 96 17.65 16.27 2.94
CA LEU A 96 16.34 16.87 2.62
C LEU A 96 16.33 18.39 2.86
N GLU A 97 16.98 18.85 3.95
CA GLU A 97 17.18 20.27 4.21
C GLU A 97 17.96 20.94 3.06
N PHE A 98 19.07 20.31 2.62
CA PHE A 98 19.85 20.79 1.49
C PHE A 98 19.01 20.86 0.20
N LEU A 99 18.14 19.88 -0.08
CA LEU A 99 17.24 19.94 -1.25
C LEU A 99 16.31 21.15 -1.16
N LYS A 100 15.69 21.37 0.01
CA LYS A 100 14.80 22.51 0.24
C LYS A 100 15.52 23.84 0.06
N GLU A 101 16.74 23.99 0.60
CA GLU A 101 17.58 25.19 0.46
C GLU A 101 17.95 25.48 -1.01
N ASN A 102 18.01 24.44 -1.86
CA ASN A 102 18.27 24.56 -3.29
C ASN A 102 16.98 24.61 -4.15
N GLY A 103 15.82 24.85 -3.53
CA GLY A 103 14.55 25.03 -4.25
C GLY A 103 13.94 23.74 -4.80
N ILE A 104 14.46 22.57 -4.40
CA ILE A 104 13.95 21.26 -4.84
C ILE A 104 12.86 20.80 -3.85
N PRO A 105 11.57 20.79 -4.22
CA PRO A 105 10.48 20.41 -3.35
C PRO A 105 10.55 18.93 -2.97
N VAL A 106 10.27 18.63 -1.71
CA VAL A 106 10.33 17.28 -1.15
C VAL A 106 8.92 16.79 -0.83
N PHE A 107 8.60 15.58 -1.27
CA PHE A 107 7.31 14.90 -1.07
C PHE A 107 7.51 13.57 -0.33
N PRO A 108 7.53 13.57 1.00
CA PRO A 108 7.66 12.35 1.78
C PRO A 108 6.34 11.57 1.80
N TYR A 109 6.44 10.27 1.64
CA TYR A 109 5.39 9.32 2.01
C TYR A 109 5.71 8.75 3.40
N TYR A 110 4.88 9.08 4.38
CA TYR A 110 5.01 8.62 5.76
C TYR A 110 4.13 7.40 5.97
N ARG A 111 4.77 6.24 6.01
CA ARG A 111 4.09 4.95 5.92
C ARG A 111 3.28 4.56 7.14
N ASP A 112 3.78 4.85 8.33
CA ASP A 112 3.29 4.24 9.58
C ASP A 112 3.55 5.17 10.77
N ALA A 113 2.59 5.23 11.70
CA ALA A 113 2.68 5.98 12.95
C ALA A 113 2.48 5.09 14.19
N ARG A 114 2.75 3.78 14.09
CA ARG A 114 2.61 2.83 15.23
C ARG A 114 3.40 3.24 16.47
N TRP A 115 4.46 4.02 16.29
CA TRP A 115 5.21 4.59 17.41
C TRP A 115 4.39 5.56 18.29
N ALA A 116 3.31 6.12 17.75
CA ALA A 116 2.39 6.99 18.49
C ALA A 116 1.37 6.20 19.35
N GLU A 117 1.24 4.89 19.12
CA GLU A 117 0.37 4.04 19.95
C GLU A 117 0.94 3.91 21.38
N PRO A 118 0.09 3.96 22.43
CA PRO A 118 0.52 3.78 23.82
C PRO A 118 1.22 2.46 24.10
N THR A 119 0.93 1.46 23.26
CA THR A 119 1.49 0.09 23.36
C THR A 119 2.84 -0.07 22.68
N TYR A 120 3.29 0.91 21.89
CA TYR A 120 4.55 0.82 21.17
C TYR A 120 5.74 0.52 22.09
N GLY A 121 6.52 -0.45 21.67
CA GLY A 121 7.78 -0.75 22.32
C GLY A 121 7.67 -1.32 23.75
N LYS A 122 6.50 -1.80 24.21
CA LYS A 122 6.37 -2.44 25.54
C LYS A 122 7.33 -3.63 25.74
N ARG A 123 7.75 -4.27 24.64
CA ARG A 123 8.75 -5.36 24.67
C ARG A 123 10.20 -4.88 24.54
N LEU A 124 10.41 -3.58 24.28
CA LEU A 124 11.74 -2.97 24.27
C LEU A 124 12.11 -2.56 25.71
N GLY A 125 13.39 -2.69 26.07
CA GLY A 125 13.86 -2.11 27.33
C GLY A 125 13.65 -0.59 27.36
N PHE A 126 13.41 -0.04 28.55
CA PHE A 126 13.04 1.38 28.75
C PHE A 126 13.91 2.37 27.97
N LEU A 127 15.24 2.26 28.05
CA LEU A 127 16.18 3.16 27.37
C LEU A 127 16.04 3.08 25.83
N ARG A 128 15.91 1.86 25.29
CA ARG A 128 15.74 1.66 23.84
C ARG A 128 14.41 2.23 23.35
N ARG A 129 13.36 2.09 24.15
CA ARG A 129 12.04 2.66 23.84
C ARG A 129 12.10 4.20 23.80
N VAL A 130 12.69 4.81 24.82
CA VAL A 130 12.85 6.28 24.88
C VAL A 130 13.64 6.78 23.69
N ALA A 131 14.79 6.16 23.39
CA ALA A 131 15.62 6.53 22.25
C ALA A 131 14.86 6.39 20.92
N ALA A 132 14.15 5.26 20.70
CA ALA A 132 13.38 5.07 19.48
C ALA A 132 12.27 6.13 19.33
N LEU A 133 11.51 6.41 20.38
CA LEU A 133 10.46 7.44 20.37
C LEU A 133 11.02 8.83 20.11
N TRP A 134 12.22 9.15 20.64
CA TRP A 134 12.89 10.39 20.36
C TRP A 134 13.24 10.51 18.87
N PHE A 135 13.83 9.46 18.26
CA PHE A 135 14.14 9.45 16.83
C PHE A 135 12.90 9.59 15.97
N TYR A 136 11.80 8.91 16.28
CA TYR A 136 10.53 9.05 15.53
C TYR A 136 10.02 10.49 15.57
N ARG A 137 9.92 11.09 16.76
CA ARG A 137 9.43 12.47 16.93
C ARG A 137 10.34 13.50 16.26
N PHE A 138 11.65 13.35 16.45
CA PHE A 138 12.63 14.23 15.84
C PHE A 138 12.54 14.17 14.31
N GLU A 139 12.58 12.97 13.76
CA GLU A 139 12.55 12.74 12.31
C GLU A 139 11.25 13.23 11.71
N PHE A 140 10.10 12.89 12.31
CA PHE A 140 8.80 13.35 11.86
C PHE A 140 8.71 14.89 11.84
N GLY A 141 9.11 15.55 12.91
CA GLY A 141 9.12 17.02 12.96
C GLY A 141 10.02 17.67 11.91
N ARG A 142 11.18 17.03 11.59
CA ARG A 142 12.07 17.53 10.54
C ARG A 142 11.53 17.23 9.13
N LEU A 143 10.93 16.05 8.92
CA LEU A 143 10.26 15.74 7.66
C LEU A 143 9.17 16.76 7.35
N CYS A 144 8.31 17.10 8.32
CA CYS A 144 7.27 18.13 8.14
C CYS A 144 7.85 19.48 7.75
N ARG A 145 9.01 19.88 8.30
CA ARG A 145 9.66 21.15 7.94
C ARG A 145 10.27 21.13 6.53
N CYS A 146 10.74 19.99 6.06
CA CYS A 146 11.36 19.87 4.73
C CYS A 146 10.33 19.65 3.63
N ALA A 147 9.23 19.00 3.95
CA ALA A 147 8.23 18.59 2.97
C ALA A 147 7.43 19.78 2.41
N ARG A 148 7.06 19.68 1.12
CA ARG A 148 6.04 20.54 0.53
C ARG A 148 4.64 19.99 0.80
N THR A 149 4.48 18.67 0.71
CA THR A 149 3.26 17.93 1.07
C THR A 149 3.69 16.60 1.64
N LEU A 150 3.09 16.19 2.77
CA LEU A 150 3.29 14.88 3.39
C LEU A 150 2.22 13.93 2.87
N TYR A 151 2.62 12.79 2.30
CA TYR A 151 1.69 11.76 1.86
C TYR A 151 1.50 10.68 2.92
N LEU A 152 0.23 10.29 3.13
CA LEU A 152 -0.19 9.29 4.10
C LEU A 152 -0.94 8.14 3.41
N PRO A 153 -0.89 6.90 3.91
CA PRO A 153 -1.62 5.77 3.32
C PRO A 153 -3.14 5.91 3.42
N SER A 154 -3.65 6.54 4.47
CA SER A 154 -5.06 6.76 4.72
C SER A 154 -5.30 8.04 5.52
N SER A 155 -6.55 8.53 5.52
CA SER A 155 -6.99 9.65 6.35
C SER A 155 -6.88 9.36 7.85
N GLY A 156 -7.12 8.11 8.24
CA GLY A 156 -7.07 7.67 9.63
C GLY A 156 -5.72 7.88 10.30
N LEU A 157 -4.61 7.81 9.51
CA LEU A 157 -3.27 8.01 10.06
C LEU A 157 -3.06 9.42 10.66
N LYS A 158 -3.80 10.43 10.18
CA LYS A 158 -3.71 11.81 10.72
C LYS A 158 -4.02 11.87 12.23
N LYS A 159 -4.91 11.01 12.72
CA LYS A 159 -5.33 10.99 14.14
C LYS A 159 -4.18 10.65 15.10
N TYR A 160 -3.17 9.93 14.62
CA TYR A 160 -2.03 9.46 15.41
C TYR A 160 -0.80 10.37 15.29
N LEU A 161 -0.82 11.30 14.36
CA LEU A 161 0.28 12.24 14.16
C LEU A 161 0.08 13.47 15.05
N PRO A 162 1.17 14.08 15.57
CA PRO A 162 1.07 15.39 16.25
C PRO A 162 0.36 16.38 15.34
N SER A 163 -0.40 17.32 15.93
CA SER A 163 -1.18 18.30 15.16
C SER A 163 -0.31 18.97 14.10
N LEU A 164 -0.77 18.85 12.85
CA LEU A 164 -0.03 19.29 11.69
C LEU A 164 -0.69 20.57 11.16
N ASP A 165 -0.10 21.73 11.44
CA ASP A 165 -0.27 22.93 10.62
C ASP A 165 0.48 22.77 9.28
N PHE A 166 0.26 21.62 8.63
CA PHE A 166 1.07 21.21 7.51
C PHE A 166 0.24 20.46 6.46
N PRO A 167 0.42 20.73 5.14
CA PRO A 167 -0.31 20.05 4.09
C PRO A 167 -0.03 18.55 4.08
N ALA A 168 -1.04 17.76 4.45
CA ALA A 168 -0.98 16.31 4.38
C ALA A 168 -2.11 15.77 3.51
N GLU A 169 -1.74 14.94 2.52
CA GLU A 169 -2.64 14.33 1.56
C GLU A 169 -2.59 12.80 1.64
N VAL A 170 -3.68 12.16 1.20
CA VAL A 170 -3.75 10.71 1.13
C VAL A 170 -3.17 10.23 -0.21
N LEU A 171 -2.23 9.29 -0.14
CA LEU A 171 -1.64 8.61 -1.28
C LEU A 171 -1.65 7.10 -0.99
N PRO A 172 -2.80 6.42 -1.16
CA PRO A 172 -2.91 5.00 -0.86
C PRO A 172 -2.05 4.16 -1.83
N PRO A 173 -1.89 2.86 -1.63
CA PRO A 173 -1.32 1.98 -2.64
C PRO A 173 -2.03 2.10 -3.99
N GLY A 174 -1.43 1.56 -5.02
CA GLY A 174 -2.04 1.46 -6.34
C GLY A 174 -2.16 0.02 -6.81
N CYS A 175 -2.78 -0.15 -7.97
CA CYS A 175 -2.84 -1.42 -8.69
C CYS A 175 -2.11 -1.34 -10.02
N ILE A 176 -1.94 -2.50 -10.66
CA ILE A 176 -1.70 -2.64 -12.08
C ILE A 176 -3.06 -3.02 -12.68
N PRO A 177 -3.68 -2.19 -13.52
CA PRO A 177 -4.93 -2.54 -14.17
C PRO A 177 -4.72 -3.71 -15.16
N ASP A 178 -5.25 -4.86 -14.81
CA ASP A 178 -5.19 -6.10 -15.60
C ASP A 178 -6.46 -6.92 -15.32
N PRO A 179 -7.64 -6.43 -15.75
CA PRO A 179 -8.91 -7.04 -15.39
C PRO A 179 -9.07 -8.45 -15.97
N LEU A 180 -9.30 -9.41 -15.10
CA LEU A 180 -9.47 -10.80 -15.44
C LEU A 180 -10.94 -11.13 -15.74
N PRO A 181 -11.22 -12.19 -16.54
CA PRO A 181 -12.58 -12.69 -16.74
C PRO A 181 -13.23 -13.11 -15.41
N SER A 182 -14.56 -13.01 -15.34
CA SER A 182 -15.34 -13.47 -14.20
C SER A 182 -15.57 -14.97 -14.30
N PRO A 183 -15.44 -15.73 -13.21
CA PRO A 183 -15.92 -17.10 -13.22
C PRO A 183 -17.46 -17.12 -13.29
N PRO A 184 -18.08 -18.15 -13.88
CA PRO A 184 -19.53 -18.28 -13.88
C PRO A 184 -20.06 -18.46 -12.45
N LEU A 185 -21.19 -17.82 -12.13
CA LEU A 185 -21.87 -18.00 -10.86
C LEU A 185 -22.79 -19.23 -10.99
N ASP A 186 -22.26 -20.39 -10.61
CA ASP A 186 -22.88 -21.72 -10.72
C ASP A 186 -23.63 -22.15 -9.42
N GLY A 187 -24.22 -21.18 -8.73
CA GLY A 187 -24.83 -21.38 -7.41
C GLY A 187 -23.83 -21.32 -6.24
N VAL A 188 -22.53 -21.32 -6.54
CA VAL A 188 -21.46 -21.24 -5.55
C VAL A 188 -20.77 -19.89 -5.62
N LEU A 189 -20.75 -19.14 -4.52
CA LEU A 189 -20.02 -17.89 -4.44
C LEU A 189 -18.59 -18.12 -3.92
N ARG A 190 -17.59 -17.72 -4.71
CA ARG A 190 -16.17 -17.93 -4.42
C ARG A 190 -15.55 -16.66 -3.87
N ILE A 191 -15.04 -16.74 -2.64
CA ILE A 191 -14.39 -15.65 -1.91
C ILE A 191 -12.90 -15.92 -1.89
N LEU A 192 -12.10 -14.91 -2.18
CA LEU A 192 -10.65 -14.99 -2.11
C LEU A 192 -10.10 -14.07 -0.99
N TYR A 193 -9.29 -14.62 -0.12
CA TYR A 193 -8.45 -13.85 0.80
C TYR A 193 -6.98 -14.05 0.45
N VAL A 194 -6.23 -12.96 0.29
CA VAL A 194 -4.78 -13.00 0.03
C VAL A 194 -4.08 -12.16 1.11
N GLY A 195 -3.32 -12.80 1.99
CA GLY A 195 -2.63 -12.04 3.04
C GLY A 195 -2.04 -12.88 4.15
N GLY A 196 -1.52 -12.19 5.18
CA GLY A 196 -1.11 -12.81 6.42
C GLY A 196 -2.31 -13.37 7.18
N VAL A 197 -2.09 -14.45 7.94
CA VAL A 197 -3.11 -15.15 8.74
C VAL A 197 -2.60 -15.44 10.15
N SER A 198 -1.51 -14.82 10.55
CA SER A 198 -0.86 -15.06 11.84
C SER A 198 -0.77 -13.82 12.72
N GLY A 199 -0.75 -14.05 14.03
CA GLY A 199 -0.67 -13.01 15.06
C GLY A 199 -2.03 -12.38 15.39
N PRO A 200 -2.06 -11.47 16.35
CA PRO A 200 -3.30 -10.86 16.83
C PRO A 200 -3.89 -9.84 15.85
N VAL A 201 -3.14 -9.50 14.79
CA VAL A 201 -3.54 -8.47 13.82
C VAL A 201 -4.33 -9.07 12.66
N TYR A 202 -3.93 -10.25 12.16
CA TYR A 202 -4.55 -10.87 10.98
C TYR A 202 -5.43 -12.05 11.41
N ASP A 203 -6.54 -11.73 12.10
CA ASP A 203 -7.53 -12.71 12.53
C ASP A 203 -8.62 -12.88 11.48
N LEU A 204 -8.78 -14.11 10.99
CA LEU A 204 -9.83 -14.48 10.03
C LEU A 204 -11.10 -15.01 10.71
N GLY A 205 -11.20 -14.96 12.03
CA GLY A 205 -12.32 -15.55 12.77
C GLY A 205 -13.69 -15.13 12.26
N GLU A 206 -13.91 -13.82 12.08
CA GLU A 206 -15.18 -13.29 11.53
C GLU A 206 -15.43 -13.79 10.08
N LEU A 207 -14.41 -13.85 9.23
CA LEU A 207 -14.57 -14.36 7.85
C LEU A 207 -14.87 -15.87 7.82
N LEU A 208 -14.23 -16.63 8.70
CA LEU A 208 -14.49 -18.07 8.84
C LEU A 208 -15.91 -18.33 9.37
N GLU A 209 -16.42 -17.49 10.27
CA GLU A 209 -17.80 -17.54 10.76
C GLU A 209 -18.78 -17.32 9.61
N VAL A 210 -18.55 -16.32 8.75
CA VAL A 210 -19.37 -16.08 7.54
C VAL A 210 -19.43 -17.33 6.66
N VAL A 211 -18.27 -17.92 6.36
CA VAL A 211 -18.19 -19.07 5.45
C VAL A 211 -18.80 -20.34 6.06
N ARG A 212 -18.69 -20.50 7.39
CA ARG A 212 -19.34 -21.61 8.12
C ARG A 212 -20.88 -21.50 8.05
N GLY A 213 -21.41 -20.27 7.96
CA GLY A 213 -22.84 -20.01 7.94
C GLY A 213 -23.56 -20.43 6.66
N ASP A 214 -22.84 -20.78 5.56
CA ASP A 214 -23.44 -21.18 4.30
C ASP A 214 -22.48 -22.09 3.49
N GLY A 215 -22.93 -23.32 3.19
CA GLY A 215 -22.14 -24.33 2.45
C GLY A 215 -21.86 -23.98 0.99
N ASP A 216 -22.64 -23.07 0.39
CA ASP A 216 -22.47 -22.62 -0.99
C ASP A 216 -21.49 -21.42 -1.11
N LEU A 217 -20.97 -20.95 0.02
CA LEU A 217 -19.82 -20.04 0.05
C LEU A 217 -18.53 -20.85 0.06
N LYS A 218 -17.60 -20.58 -0.84
CA LYS A 218 -16.27 -21.19 -0.86
C LYS A 218 -15.20 -20.13 -0.63
N LEU A 219 -14.33 -20.34 0.35
CA LEU A 219 -13.22 -19.46 0.67
C LEU A 219 -11.89 -20.09 0.23
N VAL A 220 -11.15 -19.36 -0.59
CA VAL A 220 -9.76 -19.65 -0.86
C VAL A 220 -8.89 -18.67 -0.06
N VAL A 221 -7.99 -19.21 0.76
CA VAL A 221 -7.03 -18.42 1.52
C VAL A 221 -5.64 -18.63 0.96
N VAL A 222 -5.07 -17.58 0.40
CA VAL A 222 -3.67 -17.55 -0.04
C VAL A 222 -2.82 -16.94 1.05
N CYS A 223 -1.96 -17.73 1.67
CA CYS A 223 -1.08 -17.29 2.75
C CYS A 223 0.33 -17.90 2.62
N ARG A 224 1.24 -17.47 3.49
CA ARG A 224 2.59 -18.03 3.54
C ARG A 224 2.57 -19.45 4.07
N LYS A 225 3.51 -20.27 3.62
CA LYS A 225 3.62 -21.69 4.01
C LYS A 225 3.74 -21.86 5.54
N GLU A 226 4.51 -20.99 6.16
CA GLU A 226 4.75 -21.02 7.63
C GLU A 226 3.49 -20.74 8.44
N GLU A 227 2.52 -20.00 7.86
CA GLU A 227 1.26 -19.61 8.51
C GLU A 227 0.15 -20.64 8.28
N SER A 228 0.27 -21.48 7.26
CA SER A 228 -0.81 -22.40 6.83
C SER A 228 -1.16 -23.47 7.85
N ALA A 229 -0.19 -23.96 8.64
CA ALA A 229 -0.43 -24.99 9.65
C ALA A 229 -1.38 -24.50 10.74
N LYS A 230 -1.18 -23.28 11.25
CA LYS A 230 -2.06 -22.67 12.25
C LYS A 230 -3.47 -22.46 11.71
N LEU A 231 -3.56 -21.95 10.47
CA LEU A 231 -4.86 -21.70 9.82
C LEU A 231 -5.64 -23.00 9.60
N ARG A 232 -4.99 -24.11 9.22
CA ARG A 232 -5.66 -25.42 9.09
C ARG A 232 -6.33 -25.85 10.38
N GLY A 233 -5.72 -25.61 11.54
CA GLY A 233 -6.33 -25.86 12.85
C GLY A 233 -7.59 -25.02 13.08
N LEU A 234 -7.60 -23.75 12.69
CA LEU A 234 -8.77 -22.86 12.81
C LEU A 234 -9.90 -23.24 11.82
N CYS A 235 -9.55 -23.81 10.66
CA CYS A 235 -10.50 -24.27 9.64
C CYS A 235 -11.01 -25.71 9.87
N ALA A 236 -10.59 -26.38 10.94
CA ALA A 236 -11.07 -27.71 11.26
C ALA A 236 -12.61 -27.71 11.37
N GLY A 237 -13.26 -28.59 10.60
CA GLY A 237 -14.74 -28.65 10.53
C GLY A 237 -15.41 -27.59 9.63
N ILE A 238 -14.64 -26.87 8.78
CA ILE A 238 -15.17 -25.96 7.76
C ILE A 238 -14.75 -26.49 6.38
N PRO A 239 -15.54 -27.38 5.74
CA PRO A 239 -15.12 -28.09 4.53
C PRO A 239 -15.02 -27.21 3.29
N ASN A 240 -15.65 -26.05 3.30
CA ASN A 240 -15.69 -25.10 2.18
C ASN A 240 -14.53 -24.07 2.22
N VAL A 241 -13.48 -24.31 3.01
CA VAL A 241 -12.23 -23.49 3.04
C VAL A 241 -11.07 -24.25 2.40
N ARG A 242 -10.44 -23.65 1.41
CA ARG A 242 -9.20 -24.14 0.78
C ARG A 242 -8.02 -23.22 1.09
N ILE A 243 -6.95 -23.78 1.66
CA ILE A 243 -5.73 -23.04 1.98
C ILE A 243 -4.65 -23.40 0.97
N ILE A 244 -4.07 -22.38 0.34
CA ILE A 244 -3.01 -22.52 -0.65
C ILE A 244 -1.82 -21.62 -0.33
N ASN A 245 -0.65 -22.04 -0.79
CA ASN A 245 0.59 -21.29 -0.63
C ASN A 245 1.08 -20.91 -2.03
N LYS A 246 0.92 -19.65 -2.39
CA LYS A 246 1.37 -19.06 -3.65
C LYS A 246 2.17 -17.80 -3.41
N THR A 247 3.07 -17.49 -4.32
CA THR A 247 3.81 -16.22 -4.35
C THR A 247 2.98 -15.12 -5.04
N ALA A 248 3.42 -13.88 -4.93
CA ALA A 248 2.70 -12.74 -5.50
C ALA A 248 2.50 -12.85 -7.03
N GLY A 249 3.43 -13.50 -7.76
CA GLY A 249 3.31 -13.70 -9.21
C GLY A 249 2.30 -14.78 -9.63
N GLU A 250 1.91 -15.66 -8.69
CA GLU A 250 1.05 -16.83 -8.98
C GLU A 250 -0.41 -16.63 -8.55
N VAL A 251 -0.74 -15.48 -7.95
CA VAL A 251 -2.07 -15.23 -7.39
C VAL A 251 -3.12 -14.82 -8.43
N ALA A 252 -2.72 -14.47 -9.65
CA ALA A 252 -3.64 -14.03 -10.71
C ALA A 252 -4.72 -15.06 -11.02
N GLU A 253 -4.37 -16.35 -11.08
CA GLU A 253 -5.33 -17.45 -11.29
C GLU A 253 -6.39 -17.52 -10.18
N GLU A 254 -6.00 -17.24 -8.92
CA GLU A 254 -6.94 -17.26 -7.81
C GLU A 254 -7.91 -16.06 -7.86
N TYR A 255 -7.42 -14.90 -8.32
CA TYR A 255 -8.29 -13.74 -8.59
C TYR A 255 -9.25 -14.02 -9.77
N ALA A 256 -8.78 -14.70 -10.83
CA ALA A 256 -9.64 -15.11 -11.95
C ALA A 256 -10.74 -16.11 -11.51
N GLY A 257 -10.43 -16.96 -10.53
CA GLY A 257 -11.37 -17.91 -9.94
C GLY A 257 -12.30 -17.32 -8.87
N ALA A 258 -12.16 -16.05 -8.51
CA ALA A 258 -12.90 -15.42 -7.42
C ALA A 258 -14.06 -14.53 -7.91
N HIS A 259 -15.20 -14.60 -7.24
CA HIS A 259 -16.28 -13.65 -7.40
C HIS A 259 -16.07 -12.38 -6.59
N ILE A 260 -15.51 -12.52 -5.39
CA ILE A 260 -15.29 -11.45 -4.40
C ILE A 260 -13.92 -11.65 -3.77
N ALA A 261 -13.15 -10.57 -3.62
CA ALA A 261 -11.95 -10.56 -2.80
C ALA A 261 -12.26 -9.99 -1.41
N SER A 262 -11.72 -10.63 -0.37
CA SER A 262 -11.99 -10.24 1.01
C SER A 262 -10.84 -9.44 1.63
N VAL A 263 -11.17 -8.28 2.20
CA VAL A 263 -10.36 -7.53 3.16
C VAL A 263 -11.13 -7.40 4.49
N PHE A 264 -12.01 -8.36 4.75
CA PHE A 264 -12.89 -8.43 5.90
C PHE A 264 -12.12 -8.96 7.12
N LEU A 265 -11.50 -8.02 7.85
CA LEU A 265 -10.76 -8.27 9.08
C LEU A 265 -11.34 -7.40 10.19
N ALA A 266 -11.46 -7.96 11.39
CA ALA A 266 -12.03 -7.26 12.53
C ALA A 266 -11.36 -5.89 12.76
N PRO A 267 -12.12 -4.83 13.08
CA PRO A 267 -11.60 -3.50 13.28
C PRO A 267 -10.66 -3.44 14.50
N THR A 268 -9.48 -2.91 14.29
CA THR A 268 -8.45 -2.66 15.31
C THR A 268 -7.86 -1.27 15.09
N GLU A 269 -7.11 -0.75 16.04
CA GLU A 269 -6.37 0.51 15.83
C GLU A 269 -5.48 0.44 14.58
N TYR A 270 -4.84 -0.72 14.34
CA TYR A 270 -4.03 -0.92 13.15
C TYR A 270 -4.86 -0.83 11.85
N PHE A 271 -6.01 -1.49 11.77
CA PHE A 271 -6.85 -1.47 10.58
C PHE A 271 -7.64 -0.17 10.38
N SER A 272 -7.77 0.67 11.41
CA SER A 272 -8.32 2.02 11.24
C SER A 272 -7.40 2.95 10.43
N ILE A 273 -6.12 2.59 10.27
CA ILE A 273 -5.11 3.37 9.54
C ILE A 273 -4.45 2.63 8.39
N ALA A 274 -4.39 1.30 8.46
CA ALA A 274 -3.69 0.49 7.47
C ALA A 274 -4.47 0.38 6.16
N MET A 275 -3.78 0.63 5.05
CA MET A 275 -4.34 0.45 3.70
C MET A 275 -3.63 -0.75 3.04
N PRO A 276 -4.28 -1.91 2.93
CA PRO A 276 -3.64 -3.12 2.41
C PRO A 276 -3.41 -3.05 0.90
N VAL A 277 -2.21 -3.40 0.45
CA VAL A 277 -1.87 -3.50 -0.99
C VAL A 277 -2.78 -4.50 -1.71
N LYS A 278 -3.22 -5.56 -1.01
CA LYS A 278 -4.08 -6.61 -1.57
C LYS A 278 -5.48 -6.15 -1.98
N LEU A 279 -5.99 -5.09 -1.33
CA LEU A 279 -7.20 -4.40 -1.78
C LEU A 279 -7.00 -3.88 -3.21
N PHE A 280 -5.88 -3.21 -3.46
CA PHE A 280 -5.59 -2.64 -4.78
C PHE A 280 -5.25 -3.72 -5.82
N GLU A 281 -4.63 -4.83 -5.43
CA GLU A 281 -4.48 -5.97 -6.35
C GLU A 281 -5.84 -6.48 -6.83
N ALA A 282 -6.81 -6.67 -5.93
CA ALA A 282 -8.17 -7.06 -6.30
C ALA A 282 -8.80 -6.05 -7.26
N VAL A 283 -8.65 -4.76 -6.99
CA VAL A 283 -9.12 -3.69 -7.89
C VAL A 283 -8.45 -3.79 -9.27
N GLY A 284 -7.16 -4.05 -9.32
CA GLY A 284 -6.41 -4.21 -10.57
C GLY A 284 -6.94 -5.37 -11.42
N TYR A 285 -7.27 -6.48 -10.79
CA TYR A 285 -7.85 -7.64 -11.44
C TYR A 285 -9.36 -7.51 -11.72
N GLY A 286 -9.98 -6.41 -11.32
CA GLY A 286 -11.40 -6.15 -11.53
C GLY A 286 -12.30 -6.98 -10.62
N VAL A 287 -11.84 -7.42 -9.46
CA VAL A 287 -12.60 -8.23 -8.50
C VAL A 287 -13.20 -7.35 -7.41
N PRO A 288 -14.53 -7.35 -7.21
CA PRO A 288 -15.20 -6.60 -6.15
C PRO A 288 -14.76 -7.05 -4.75
N LEU A 289 -14.94 -6.16 -3.79
CA LEU A 289 -14.41 -6.32 -2.43
C LEU A 289 -15.51 -6.56 -1.39
N LEU A 290 -15.24 -7.42 -0.43
CA LEU A 290 -15.92 -7.48 0.85
C LEU A 290 -15.01 -6.91 1.92
N ALA A 291 -15.44 -5.84 2.57
CA ALA A 291 -14.66 -5.13 3.60
C ALA A 291 -15.44 -5.02 4.91
N ARG A 292 -14.72 -4.79 6.01
CA ARG A 292 -15.27 -4.61 7.36
C ARG A 292 -15.38 -3.11 7.66
N SER A 293 -16.53 -2.68 8.18
CA SER A 293 -16.72 -1.33 8.67
C SER A 293 -15.75 -1.01 9.83
N GLY A 294 -15.51 0.26 10.09
CA GLY A 294 -14.57 0.71 11.11
C GLY A 294 -13.09 0.47 10.74
N THR A 295 -12.79 0.13 9.48
CA THR A 295 -11.44 0.01 8.95
C THR A 295 -11.19 1.03 7.84
N ALA A 296 -9.93 1.46 7.66
CA ALA A 296 -9.57 2.36 6.55
C ALA A 296 -9.85 1.73 5.17
N ALA A 297 -9.76 0.40 5.07
CA ALA A 297 -10.12 -0.35 3.88
C ALA A 297 -11.63 -0.30 3.63
N GLY A 298 -12.47 -0.46 4.67
CA GLY A 298 -13.92 -0.35 4.58
C GLY A 298 -14.36 1.04 4.12
N GLU A 299 -13.85 2.10 4.77
CA GLU A 299 -14.12 3.49 4.38
C GLU A 299 -13.74 3.76 2.91
N PHE A 300 -12.64 3.16 2.44
CA PHE A 300 -12.18 3.31 1.06
C PHE A 300 -13.10 2.56 0.09
N VAL A 301 -13.45 1.31 0.37
CA VAL A 301 -14.33 0.48 -0.46
C VAL A 301 -15.71 1.12 -0.61
N GLU A 302 -16.28 1.64 0.48
CA GLU A 302 -17.56 2.32 0.49
C GLU A 302 -17.54 3.60 -0.35
N ARG A 303 -16.59 4.49 -0.07
CA ARG A 303 -16.45 5.78 -0.75
C ARG A 303 -16.22 5.63 -2.26
N GLU A 304 -15.44 4.65 -2.69
CA GLU A 304 -15.12 4.42 -4.09
C GLU A 304 -16.11 3.49 -4.82
N GLY A 305 -17.09 2.91 -4.10
CA GLY A 305 -18.08 2.00 -4.65
C GLY A 305 -17.51 0.67 -5.16
N LEU A 306 -16.46 0.14 -4.50
CA LEU A 306 -15.68 -1.00 -4.98
C LEU A 306 -16.21 -2.37 -4.48
N GLY A 307 -17.32 -2.39 -3.78
CA GLY A 307 -17.89 -3.63 -3.24
C GLY A 307 -18.82 -3.37 -2.07
N TRP A 308 -18.78 -4.23 -1.08
CA TRP A 308 -19.68 -4.24 0.07
C TRP A 308 -18.92 -4.07 1.38
N VAL A 309 -19.49 -3.30 2.27
CA VAL A 309 -18.96 -3.07 3.62
C VAL A 309 -19.97 -3.59 4.63
N ALA A 310 -19.56 -4.49 5.51
CA ALA A 310 -20.43 -5.09 6.51
C ALA A 310 -19.95 -4.81 7.93
N ASP A 311 -20.92 -4.64 8.86
CA ASP A 311 -20.67 -4.35 10.28
C ASP A 311 -20.31 -5.59 11.10
N GLY A 312 -20.43 -6.77 10.52
CA GLY A 312 -20.10 -8.04 11.16
C GLY A 312 -20.42 -9.25 10.29
N PRO A 313 -20.17 -10.47 10.80
CA PRO A 313 -20.36 -11.70 10.07
C PRO A 313 -21.80 -11.90 9.57
N ALA A 314 -22.79 -11.57 10.38
CA ALA A 314 -24.22 -11.74 10.03
C ALA A 314 -24.59 -10.91 8.78
N GLN A 315 -24.24 -9.64 8.75
CA GLN A 315 -24.51 -8.76 7.62
C GLN A 315 -23.68 -9.15 6.38
N ALA A 316 -22.44 -9.55 6.56
CA ALA A 316 -21.61 -10.07 5.47
C ALA A 316 -22.24 -11.30 4.83
N LEU A 317 -22.73 -12.25 5.64
CA LEU A 317 -23.44 -13.44 5.18
C LEU A 317 -24.70 -13.09 4.42
N GLU A 318 -25.50 -12.15 4.90
CA GLU A 318 -26.70 -11.64 4.21
C GLU A 318 -26.36 -11.08 2.82
N PHE A 319 -25.33 -10.22 2.74
CA PHE A 319 -24.88 -9.68 1.45
C PHE A 319 -24.45 -10.78 0.48
N LEU A 320 -23.67 -11.75 0.93
CA LEU A 320 -23.17 -12.83 0.07
C LEU A 320 -24.30 -13.74 -0.43
N ARG A 321 -25.29 -14.06 0.40
CA ARG A 321 -26.49 -14.80 -0.01
C ARG A 321 -27.29 -14.03 -1.07
N ARG A 322 -27.54 -12.74 -0.83
CA ARG A 322 -28.26 -11.89 -1.79
C ARG A 322 -27.53 -11.81 -3.12
N LEU A 323 -26.20 -11.72 -3.14
CA LEU A 323 -25.41 -11.64 -4.37
C LEU A 323 -25.46 -12.95 -5.18
N ARG A 324 -25.53 -14.08 -4.50
CA ARG A 324 -25.72 -15.37 -5.15
C ARG A 324 -27.09 -15.46 -5.86
N GLU A 325 -28.11 -14.86 -5.28
CA GLU A 325 -29.47 -14.80 -5.84
C GLU A 325 -29.62 -13.71 -6.92
N ARG A 326 -28.74 -12.72 -6.91
CA ARG A 326 -28.76 -11.53 -7.79
C ARG A 326 -27.46 -11.36 -8.56
N PRO A 327 -27.16 -12.24 -9.52
CA PRO A 327 -25.88 -12.17 -10.26
C PRO A 327 -25.67 -10.85 -10.99
N ALA A 328 -26.71 -10.16 -11.40
CA ALA A 328 -26.61 -8.84 -12.03
C ALA A 328 -26.02 -7.77 -11.10
N GLU A 329 -26.26 -7.86 -9.78
CA GLU A 329 -25.67 -6.95 -8.79
C GLU A 329 -24.15 -7.16 -8.68
N LEU A 330 -23.71 -8.42 -8.72
CA LEU A 330 -22.29 -8.79 -8.71
C LEU A 330 -21.57 -8.29 -9.98
N GLU A 331 -22.17 -8.51 -11.16
CA GLU A 331 -21.59 -8.04 -12.43
C GLU A 331 -21.52 -6.51 -12.52
N ALA A 332 -22.55 -5.81 -12.05
CA ALA A 332 -22.52 -4.35 -11.97
C ALA A 332 -21.41 -3.83 -11.05
N ALA A 333 -21.18 -4.49 -9.91
CA ALA A 333 -20.05 -4.15 -9.02
C ALA A 333 -18.70 -4.41 -9.71
N ARG A 334 -18.58 -5.52 -10.44
CA ARG A 334 -17.38 -5.87 -11.18
C ARG A 334 -17.03 -4.84 -12.27
N LEU A 335 -18.03 -4.38 -13.00
CA LEU A 335 -17.84 -3.30 -13.99
C LEU A 335 -17.33 -2.01 -13.32
N ARG A 336 -17.93 -1.59 -12.20
CA ARG A 336 -17.47 -0.41 -11.46
C ARG A 336 -16.01 -0.55 -11.00
N VAL A 337 -15.62 -1.73 -10.51
CA VAL A 337 -14.23 -1.97 -10.07
C VAL A 337 -13.26 -1.91 -11.27
N ARG A 338 -13.61 -2.47 -12.42
CA ARG A 338 -12.81 -2.40 -13.64
C ARG A 338 -12.62 -0.95 -14.11
N GLU A 339 -13.67 -0.16 -14.12
CA GLU A 339 -13.60 1.28 -14.46
C GLU A 339 -12.76 2.06 -13.46
N ALA A 340 -12.85 1.73 -12.18
CA ALA A 340 -12.09 2.36 -11.11
C ALA A 340 -10.59 2.01 -11.14
N SER A 341 -10.20 0.87 -11.71
CA SER A 341 -8.82 0.35 -11.65
C SER A 341 -7.78 1.34 -12.20
N ALA A 342 -8.10 2.02 -13.30
CA ALA A 342 -7.21 3.02 -13.91
C ALA A 342 -6.93 4.20 -12.96
N ARG A 343 -7.98 4.68 -12.24
CA ARG A 343 -7.87 5.79 -11.27
C ARG A 343 -7.06 5.39 -10.03
N HIS A 344 -7.00 4.11 -9.72
CA HIS A 344 -6.27 3.57 -8.58
C HIS A 344 -4.95 2.91 -8.96
N SER A 345 -4.43 3.16 -10.16
CA SER A 345 -3.15 2.60 -10.63
C SER A 345 -1.94 3.25 -9.94
N TRP A 346 -0.82 2.55 -9.89
CA TRP A 346 0.47 3.12 -9.45
C TRP A 346 0.88 4.32 -10.30
N THR A 347 0.60 4.25 -11.59
CA THR A 347 0.81 5.36 -12.53
C THR A 347 0.08 6.62 -12.08
N GLU A 348 -1.18 6.50 -11.66
CA GLU A 348 -1.96 7.65 -11.19
C GLU A 348 -1.45 8.17 -9.84
N ARG A 349 -0.94 7.29 -8.96
CA ARG A 349 -0.26 7.73 -7.72
C ARG A 349 1.00 8.57 -8.03
N ALA A 350 1.80 8.13 -9.00
CA ALA A 350 2.96 8.91 -9.44
C ALA A 350 2.55 10.25 -10.09
N ARG A 351 1.48 10.27 -10.89
CA ARG A 351 0.93 11.51 -11.48
C ARG A 351 0.39 12.47 -10.41
N GLN A 352 -0.24 11.96 -9.34
CA GLN A 352 -0.72 12.79 -8.23
C GLN A 352 0.46 13.57 -7.60
N VAL A 353 1.58 12.91 -7.32
CA VAL A 353 2.78 13.56 -6.79
C VAL A 353 3.38 14.53 -7.79
N ALA A 354 3.48 14.15 -9.06
CA ALA A 354 4.05 14.99 -10.11
C ALA A 354 3.21 16.27 -10.36
N ARG A 355 1.88 16.18 -10.30
CA ARG A 355 0.97 17.34 -10.38
C ARG A 355 1.15 18.29 -9.18
N ALA A 356 1.33 17.77 -7.98
CA ALA A 356 1.61 18.58 -6.80
C ALA A 356 2.99 19.28 -6.88
N ALA A 357 3.96 18.65 -7.54
CA ALA A 357 5.27 19.24 -7.80
C ALA A 357 5.20 20.38 -8.84
N ASN A 358 4.38 20.22 -9.89
CA ASN A 358 4.25 21.16 -11.01
C ASN A 358 2.77 21.40 -11.39
N PRO A 359 2.05 22.26 -10.68
CA PRO A 359 0.64 22.55 -10.97
C PRO A 359 0.38 23.05 -12.40
N GLY A 360 1.35 23.73 -13.01
CA GLY A 360 1.24 24.27 -14.40
C GLY A 360 1.38 23.22 -15.52
N ARG A 361 1.84 22.00 -15.23
CA ARG A 361 1.99 20.89 -16.21
C ARG A 361 0.84 19.91 -16.25
N ALA A 362 -0.23 20.15 -15.54
CA ALA A 362 -1.35 19.21 -15.39
C ALA A 362 -1.97 18.73 -16.72
N GLY A 363 -1.83 19.49 -17.81
CA GLY A 363 -2.38 19.17 -19.13
C GLY A 363 -1.51 18.29 -20.05
N SER A 364 -0.19 18.20 -19.82
CA SER A 364 0.74 17.56 -20.78
C SER A 364 1.13 16.12 -20.44
N ILE A 365 0.84 15.64 -19.23
CA ILE A 365 1.23 14.30 -18.77
C ILE A 365 0.22 13.22 -19.23
N GLY A 366 -0.89 13.62 -19.85
CA GLY A 366 -1.99 12.72 -20.27
C GLY A 366 -1.91 12.15 -21.70
N SER A 367 -1.06 12.66 -22.61
CA SER A 367 -1.24 12.42 -24.06
C SER A 367 -0.22 11.51 -24.76
N ARG A 368 0.68 10.81 -24.06
CA ARG A 368 1.71 9.96 -24.71
C ARG A 368 1.48 8.44 -24.62
N SER A 369 0.28 7.96 -24.29
CA SER A 369 0.01 6.52 -24.14
C SER A 369 -0.89 5.91 -25.22
N SER A 370 -0.76 6.30 -26.50
CA SER A 370 -1.47 5.60 -27.58
C SER A 370 -0.72 5.64 -28.91
N LYS A 371 0.53 5.18 -28.96
CA LYS A 371 1.21 4.81 -30.22
C LYS A 371 2.31 3.79 -29.92
N ILE A 372 1.93 2.57 -29.68
CA ILE A 372 2.83 1.42 -29.91
C ILE A 372 2.00 0.37 -30.67
N GLY A 373 2.31 0.28 -31.97
CA GLY A 373 2.42 -0.93 -32.73
C GLY A 373 1.18 -1.49 -33.40
N SER A 374 0.67 -0.84 -34.46
CA SER A 374 0.23 -1.62 -35.62
C SER A 374 1.35 -1.60 -36.65
N GLY A 375 2.24 -2.55 -36.57
CA GLY A 375 3.27 -2.87 -37.56
C GLY A 375 2.93 -4.25 -38.10
N LYS A 376 2.44 -4.25 -39.33
CA LYS A 376 2.36 -5.44 -40.21
C LYS A 376 3.75 -6.00 -40.46
N GLU A 377 3.95 -7.27 -40.35
CA GLU A 377 4.24 -8.22 -41.43
C GLU A 377 4.32 -9.62 -40.84
#